data_8a285acfb3e625c127e051893247ee10
#
_entry.id   8a285acfb3e625c127e051893247ee10
#
_cell.length_a   1.000
_cell.length_b   1.000
_cell.length_c   1.000
_cell.angle_alpha   90.00
_cell.angle_beta   90.00
_cell.angle_gamma   90.00
#
_symmetry.space_group_name_H-M   'P 1'
#
loop_
_entity.id
_entity.type
_entity.pdbx_description
1 polymer ?
#
loop_
_entity_poly.entity_id
_entity_poly.type
_entity_poly.pdbx_seq_one_letter_code
_entity_poly.pdbx_strand_id
1 'polypeptide(L)' 'MTDTYYVEYFTKDGARVGMQVSAYSSYDAQRYAENLPNFDYHAKFPEKIASGYDN' A
#
# COMPACT_ATOMS: atom_id res chain seq x y z
N MET A 1 -16.88 -1.74 -2.35
CA MET A 1 -16.47 -1.25 -1.03
C MET A 1 -14.98 -1.49 -0.83
N THR A 2 -14.25 -0.50 -0.30
CA THR A 2 -12.80 -0.64 -0.14
C THR A 2 -12.45 -1.01 1.28
N ASP A 3 -11.29 -1.63 1.42
CA ASP A 3 -10.68 -1.89 2.72
C ASP A 3 -9.44 -1.02 2.84
N THR A 4 -8.94 -0.89 4.06
CA THR A 4 -7.73 -0.12 4.29
C THR A 4 -6.54 -1.07 4.42
N TYR A 5 -5.51 -0.79 3.65
CA TYR A 5 -4.29 -1.58 3.64
C TYR A 5 -3.11 -0.73 4.07
N TYR A 6 -2.17 -1.35 4.76
CA TYR A 6 -0.90 -0.72 5.06
C TYR A 6 0.12 -1.23 4.06
N VAL A 7 0.78 -0.31 3.37
CA VAL A 7 1.81 -0.66 2.39
C VAL A 7 3.13 -0.04 2.81
N GLU A 8 4.21 -0.77 2.56
CA GLU A 8 5.56 -0.27 2.78
C GLU A 8 6.38 -0.51 1.54
N TYR A 9 7.14 0.50 1.18
CA TYR A 9 8.00 0.37 -0.02
C TYR A 9 9.24 1.23 0.16
N PHE A 10 10.22 0.94 -0.69
CA PHE A 10 11.46 1.73 -0.72
C PHE A 10 11.42 2.66 -1.91
N THR A 11 11.89 3.88 -1.72
CA THR A 11 11.99 4.85 -2.80
C THR A 11 13.33 4.70 -3.49
N LYS A 12 13.44 5.35 -4.66
CA LYS A 12 14.66 5.26 -5.46
C LYS A 12 15.86 5.88 -4.77
N ASP A 13 15.62 6.79 -3.83
CA ASP A 13 16.70 7.41 -3.06
C ASP A 13 16.99 6.66 -1.75
N GLY A 14 16.40 5.49 -1.58
CA GLY A 14 16.72 4.63 -0.45
C GLY A 14 15.89 4.85 0.81
N ALA A 15 14.88 5.69 0.75
CA ALA A 15 14.02 5.91 1.91
C ALA A 15 12.97 4.81 2.02
N ARG A 16 12.59 4.48 3.24
CA ARG A 16 11.51 3.54 3.50
C ARG A 16 10.25 4.31 3.86
N VAL A 17 9.16 4.02 3.15
CA VAL A 17 7.90 4.74 3.32
C VAL A 17 6.81 3.76 3.68
N GLY A 18 6.01 4.14 4.70
CA GLY A 18 4.82 3.38 5.06
C GLY A 18 3.62 4.28 4.93
N MET A 19 2.51 3.74 4.42
CA MET A 19 1.31 4.53 4.26
C MET A 19 0.08 3.64 4.25
N GLN A 20 -1.08 4.26 4.53
CA GLN A 20 -2.36 3.57 4.48
C GLN A 20 -3.05 3.92 3.18
N VAL A 21 -3.62 2.90 2.55
CA VAL A 21 -4.26 3.03 1.25
C VAL A 21 -5.63 2.38 1.29
N SER A 22 -6.64 3.06 0.75
CA SER A 22 -7.95 2.46 0.55
C SER A 22 -7.95 1.76 -0.81
N ALA A 23 -8.25 0.48 -0.83
CA ALA A 23 -8.20 -0.30 -2.05
C ALA A 23 -9.21 -1.44 -2.00
N TYR A 24 -9.54 -1.98 -3.17
CA TYR A 24 -10.48 -3.09 -3.25
C TYR A 24 -9.85 -4.43 -2.87
N SER A 25 -8.53 -4.51 -2.98
CA SER A 25 -7.83 -5.75 -2.67
C SER A 25 -6.38 -5.41 -2.37
N SER A 26 -5.64 -6.41 -1.85
CA SER A 26 -4.21 -6.21 -1.61
C SER A 26 -3.46 -5.94 -2.92
N TYR A 27 -3.91 -6.54 -4.02
CA TYR A 27 -3.30 -6.27 -5.33
C TYR A 27 -3.49 -4.82 -5.73
N ASP A 28 -4.69 -4.28 -5.51
CA ASP A 28 -4.93 -2.88 -5.85
C ASP A 28 -4.07 -1.96 -5.01
N ALA A 29 -3.93 -2.27 -3.73
CA ALA A 29 -3.06 -1.48 -2.85
C ALA A 29 -1.61 -1.52 -3.34
N GLN A 30 -1.16 -2.70 -3.75
CA GLN A 30 0.19 -2.88 -4.27
C GLN A 30 0.40 -2.06 -5.53
N ARG A 31 -0.56 -2.10 -6.44
CA ARG A 31 -0.45 -1.36 -7.69
C ARG A 31 -0.47 0.14 -7.46
N TYR A 32 -1.23 0.58 -6.47
CA TYR A 32 -1.23 1.99 -6.13
C TYR A 32 0.17 2.45 -5.75
N ALA A 33 0.84 1.69 -4.89
CA ALA A 33 2.20 2.05 -4.49
C ALA A 33 3.15 2.03 -5.67
N GLU A 34 2.99 1.04 -6.56
CA GLU A 34 3.87 0.91 -7.73
C GLU A 34 3.75 2.08 -8.69
N ASN A 35 2.63 2.79 -8.66
CA ASN A 35 2.42 3.92 -9.54
C ASN A 35 2.91 5.25 -8.96
N LEU A 36 3.43 5.23 -7.76
CA LEU A 36 3.96 6.45 -7.15
C LEU A 36 5.30 6.82 -7.78
N PRO A 37 5.57 8.13 -7.94
CA PRO A 37 6.72 8.55 -8.75
C PRO A 37 8.07 8.10 -8.23
N ASN A 38 8.22 7.93 -6.94
CA ASN A 38 9.52 7.54 -6.38
C ASN A 38 9.60 6.08 -5.98
N PHE A 39 8.62 5.30 -6.36
CA PHE A 39 8.59 3.89 -5.99
C PHE A 39 9.77 3.15 -6.59
N ASP A 40 10.42 2.33 -5.77
CA ASP A 40 11.49 1.45 -6.22
C ASP A 40 11.04 -0.01 -6.11
N TYR A 41 10.84 -0.49 -4.89
CA TYR A 41 10.36 -1.85 -4.70
C TYR A 41 9.63 -1.96 -3.37
N HIS A 42 8.79 -2.98 -3.27
CA HIS A 42 8.00 -3.21 -2.07
C HIS A 42 8.87 -3.75 -0.94
N ALA A 43 8.64 -3.21 0.28
CA ALA A 43 9.31 -3.74 1.46
C ALA A 43 8.58 -4.95 2.01
N LYS A 44 7.26 -4.97 1.84
CA LYS A 44 6.45 -6.10 2.29
C LYS A 44 5.15 -6.10 1.49
N PHE A 45 4.46 -7.22 1.53
CA PHE A 45 3.15 -7.33 0.89
C PHE A 45 2.13 -6.48 1.67
N PRO A 46 1.17 -5.86 0.98
CA PRO A 46 0.16 -5.03 1.67
C PRO A 46 -0.60 -5.83 2.72
N GLU A 47 -0.80 -5.21 3.86
CA GLU A 47 -1.48 -5.83 4.99
C GLU A 47 -2.83 -5.14 5.21
N LYS A 48 -3.90 -5.92 5.23
CA LYS A 48 -5.22 -5.37 5.49
C LYS A 48 -5.34 -5.03 6.97
N ILE A 49 -5.61 -3.76 7.27
CA ILE A 49 -5.70 -3.32 8.65
C ILE A 49 -7.10 -2.88 9.05
N ALA A 50 -7.99 -2.64 8.08
CA ALA A 50 -9.36 -2.28 8.39
C ALA A 50 -10.26 -2.67 7.23
N SER A 51 -11.45 -3.16 7.56
CA SER A 51 -12.43 -3.53 6.56
C SER A 51 -13.33 -2.34 6.25
N GLY A 52 -13.73 -2.22 4.98
CA GLY A 52 -14.71 -1.23 4.60
C GLY A 52 -16.08 -1.48 5.17
N TYR A 53 -16.32 -2.67 5.67
CA TYR A 53 -17.59 -3.02 6.34
C TYR A 53 -17.56 -2.76 7.82
N ASP A 54 -16.47 -2.30 8.31
CA ASP A 54 -16.32 -2.15 9.73
C ASP A 54 -17.37 -1.23 10.31
N ASN A 55 -17.84 -1.57 11.47
CA ASN A 55 -18.91 -0.81 12.13
C ASN A 55 -18.39 -0.01 13.28
#